data_40728a5dd95c808b843b1ca7c3b53b89
#
_entry.id   40728a5dd95c808b843b1ca7c3b53b89
#
_cell.length_a   1.000
_cell.length_b   1.000
_cell.length_c   1.000
_cell.angle_alpha   90.00
_cell.angle_beta   90.00
_cell.angle_gamma   90.00
#
_symmetry.space_group_name_H-M   'P 1'
#
loop_
_entity.id
_entity.type
_entity.pdbx_description
1 polymer ?
#
loop_
_entity_poly.entity_id
_entity_poly.type
_entity_poly.pdbx_seq_one_letter_code
_entity_poly.pdbx_strand_id
1 'polypeptide(L)'
;LKPPFYAVDWQEVSDKISSKTKMIIINSPHNPSGMLFSKEDMLQLQDLAEKNNLLVLSDEVYEHIIFDGNEHQSASKFEALAERSFITASFGKTFHNTGSIRCFLCKPSYTESTGNLFKR
;
A
#
# COMPACT_ATOMS: atom_id res chain seq x y z
N LEU A 1 5.92 11.53 -6.74
CA LEU A 1 7.32 11.21 -6.39
C LEU A 1 8.26 12.04 -7.26
N LYS A 2 9.20 12.76 -6.66
CA LYS A 2 10.14 13.64 -7.35
C LYS A 2 11.58 13.20 -7.15
N PRO A 3 12.42 13.13 -8.22
CA PRO A 3 13.84 12.82 -8.07
C PRO A 3 14.54 13.92 -7.25
N PRO A 4 15.71 13.65 -6.63
CA PRO A 4 16.42 12.36 -6.70
C PRO A 4 15.93 11.30 -5.72
N PHE A 5 15.20 11.67 -4.66
CA PHE A 5 14.88 10.76 -3.57
C PHE A 5 13.52 10.07 -3.71
N TYR A 6 12.71 10.50 -4.66
CA TYR A 6 11.36 9.96 -4.90
C TYR A 6 10.46 9.90 -3.65
N ALA A 7 10.68 10.82 -2.70
CA ALA A 7 9.88 10.92 -1.49
C ALA A 7 8.42 11.28 -1.81
N VAL A 8 7.52 10.86 -0.93
CA VAL A 8 6.10 11.23 -1.01
C VAL A 8 5.91 12.62 -0.42
N ASP A 9 5.22 13.48 -1.14
CA ASP A 9 4.72 14.74 -0.60
C ASP A 9 3.31 14.51 -0.03
N TRP A 10 3.25 14.27 1.27
CA TRP A 10 2.00 13.94 1.96
C TRP A 10 1.00 15.09 2.00
N GLN A 11 1.49 16.34 1.94
CA GLN A 11 0.60 17.50 1.81
C GLN A 11 -0.09 17.48 0.44
N GLU A 12 0.67 17.24 -0.63
CA GLU A 12 0.10 17.09 -1.98
C GLU A 12 -0.90 15.93 -2.06
N VAL A 13 -0.63 14.81 -1.39
CA VAL A 13 -1.58 13.68 -1.30
C VAL A 13 -2.86 14.12 -0.62
N SER A 14 -2.74 14.77 0.55
CA SER A 14 -3.90 15.27 1.31
C SER A 14 -4.77 16.22 0.50
N ASP A 15 -4.14 17.14 -0.22
CA ASP A 15 -4.84 18.18 -1.02
C ASP A 15 -5.61 17.56 -2.22
N LYS A 16 -5.19 16.39 -2.69
CA LYS A 16 -5.86 15.67 -3.79
C LYS A 16 -7.01 14.77 -3.33
N ILE A 17 -7.13 14.51 -2.04
CA ILE A 17 -8.24 13.73 -1.51
C ILE A 17 -9.53 14.55 -1.58
N SER A 18 -10.59 13.94 -2.07
CA SER A 18 -11.91 14.55 -2.16
C SER A 18 -13.00 13.58 -1.71
N SER A 19 -14.25 14.02 -1.64
CA SER A 19 -15.40 13.16 -1.33
C SER A 19 -15.62 12.02 -2.33
N LYS A 20 -14.98 12.10 -3.50
CA LYS A 20 -15.01 11.06 -4.53
C LYS A 20 -13.90 10.03 -4.36
N THR A 21 -12.86 10.33 -3.59
CA THR A 21 -11.75 9.40 -3.33
C THR A 21 -12.25 8.26 -2.46
N LYS A 22 -12.00 7.01 -2.86
CA LYS A 22 -12.41 5.81 -2.14
C LYS A 22 -11.24 4.93 -1.73
N MET A 23 -10.13 5.05 -2.46
CA MET A 23 -8.97 4.19 -2.25
C MET A 23 -7.69 4.94 -2.59
N ILE A 24 -6.63 4.63 -1.85
CA ILE A 24 -5.25 4.99 -2.19
C ILE A 24 -4.54 3.71 -2.60
N ILE A 25 -3.76 3.78 -3.69
CA ILE A 25 -2.91 2.68 -4.15
C ILE A 25 -1.46 3.07 -3.89
N ILE A 26 -0.73 2.22 -3.20
CA ILE A 26 0.70 2.36 -2.98
C ILE A 26 1.45 1.15 -3.55
N ASN A 27 2.70 1.36 -3.97
CA ASN A 27 3.63 0.31 -4.35
C ASN A 27 4.96 0.52 -3.61
N SER A 28 5.30 -0.41 -2.72
CA SER A 28 6.53 -0.33 -1.93
C SER A 28 7.06 -1.75 -1.64
N PRO A 29 8.27 -2.07 -2.01
CA PRO A 29 9.27 -1.28 -2.77
C PRO A 29 8.76 -0.83 -4.14
N HIS A 30 9.03 0.42 -4.50
CA HIS A 30 8.44 1.03 -5.70
C HIS A 30 9.20 0.65 -6.98
N ASN A 31 8.48 0.16 -7.97
CA ASN A 31 9.01 -0.03 -9.31
C ASN A 31 8.66 1.19 -10.19
N PRO A 32 9.63 1.90 -10.80
CA PRO A 32 11.04 1.52 -10.99
C PRO A 32 12.05 2.18 -10.03
N SER A 33 11.65 3.06 -9.11
CA SER A 33 12.59 3.91 -8.38
C SER A 33 13.35 3.19 -7.25
N GLY A 34 12.87 2.03 -6.79
CA GLY A 34 13.42 1.33 -5.62
C GLY A 34 13.08 2.00 -4.28
N MET A 35 12.29 3.08 -4.28
CA MET A 35 11.91 3.79 -3.06
C MET A 35 11.12 2.88 -2.13
N LEU A 36 11.45 2.95 -0.85
CA LEU A 36 10.74 2.30 0.24
C LEU A 36 9.95 3.34 1.03
N PHE A 37 8.74 2.99 1.43
CA PHE A 37 8.05 3.77 2.44
C PHE A 37 8.70 3.53 3.79
N SER A 38 9.00 4.62 4.49
CA SER A 38 9.45 4.59 5.87
C SER A 38 8.28 4.28 6.82
N LYS A 39 8.59 4.01 8.08
CA LYS A 39 7.57 3.87 9.11
C LYS A 39 6.73 5.15 9.24
N GLU A 40 7.37 6.30 9.13
CA GLU A 40 6.74 7.62 9.18
C GLU A 40 5.78 7.82 8.01
N ASP A 41 6.16 7.39 6.80
CA ASP A 41 5.28 7.43 5.63
C ASP A 41 4.03 6.57 5.84
N MET A 42 4.20 5.38 6.39
CA MET A 42 3.07 4.47 6.64
C MET A 42 2.14 5.02 7.73
N LEU A 43 2.66 5.70 8.74
CA LEU A 43 1.84 6.38 9.75
C LEU A 43 1.05 7.55 9.14
N GLN A 44 1.67 8.34 8.28
CA GLN A 44 0.96 9.41 7.56
C GLN A 44 -0.13 8.86 6.62
N LEU A 45 0.16 7.76 5.92
CA LEU A 45 -0.84 7.05 5.13
C LEU A 45 -2.01 6.56 5.98
N GLN A 46 -1.71 5.99 7.16
CA GLN A 46 -2.72 5.53 8.11
C GLN A 46 -3.65 6.68 8.52
N ASP A 47 -3.07 7.78 8.99
CA ASP A 47 -3.84 8.95 9.43
C ASP A 47 -4.75 9.51 8.32
N LEU A 48 -4.23 9.61 7.10
CA LEU A 48 -5.00 10.07 5.95
C LEU A 48 -6.13 9.10 5.59
N ALA A 49 -5.85 7.79 5.61
CA ALA A 49 -6.84 6.76 5.28
C ALA A 49 -7.96 6.70 6.33
N GLU A 50 -7.64 6.82 7.61
CA GLU A 50 -8.63 6.86 8.70
C GLU A 50 -9.48 8.12 8.63
N LYS A 51 -8.85 9.28 8.58
CA LYS A 51 -9.52 10.59 8.56
C LYS A 51 -10.51 10.74 7.42
N ASN A 52 -10.19 10.16 6.26
CA ASN A 52 -11.01 10.28 5.06
C ASN A 52 -11.80 9.00 4.74
N ASN A 53 -11.78 8.02 5.62
CA ASN A 53 -12.44 6.72 5.45
C ASN A 53 -12.11 6.04 4.12
N LEU A 54 -10.82 5.95 3.80
CA LEU A 54 -10.31 5.38 2.55
C LEU A 54 -9.87 3.93 2.75
N LEU A 55 -10.02 3.13 1.71
CA LEU A 55 -9.35 1.85 1.56
C LEU A 55 -7.93 2.06 1.03
N VAL A 56 -7.06 1.07 1.27
CA VAL A 56 -5.70 1.07 0.74
C VAL A 56 -5.48 -0.20 -0.07
N LEU A 57 -4.87 -0.09 -1.24
CA LEU A 57 -4.28 -1.21 -1.97
C LEU A 57 -2.76 -1.07 -1.86
N SER A 58 -2.14 -1.97 -1.09
CA SER A 58 -0.70 -2.02 -0.90
C SER A 58 -0.10 -3.09 -1.80
N ASP A 59 0.56 -2.66 -2.87
CA ASP A 59 1.28 -3.55 -3.76
C ASP A 59 2.70 -3.77 -3.23
N GLU A 60 2.89 -4.94 -2.60
CA GLU A 60 4.12 -5.34 -1.91
C GLU A 60 4.86 -6.45 -2.66
N VAL A 61 4.65 -6.57 -3.97
CA VAL A 61 5.23 -7.67 -4.79
C VAL A 61 6.75 -7.75 -4.75
N TYR A 62 7.43 -6.68 -4.34
CA TYR A 62 8.89 -6.62 -4.20
C TYR A 62 9.36 -6.62 -2.74
N GLU A 63 8.55 -7.07 -1.79
CA GLU A 63 8.81 -7.05 -0.34
C GLU A 63 10.16 -7.66 0.08
N HIS A 64 10.72 -8.57 -0.73
CA HIS A 64 12.01 -9.20 -0.48
C HIS A 64 13.19 -8.54 -1.22
N ILE A 65 12.96 -7.51 -2.03
CA ILE A 65 14.00 -6.79 -2.77
C ILE A 65 14.33 -5.51 -2.02
N ILE A 66 15.09 -5.65 -0.95
CA ILE A 66 15.48 -4.58 -0.04
C ILE A 66 16.97 -4.64 0.19
N PHE A 67 17.61 -3.48 0.21
CA PHE A 67 19.07 -3.33 0.31
C PHE A 67 19.44 -2.38 1.45
N ASP A 68 20.74 -2.30 1.74
CA ASP A 68 21.36 -1.32 2.64
C ASP A 68 20.81 -1.34 4.08
N GLY A 69 20.40 -2.53 4.57
CA GLY A 69 19.88 -2.67 5.93
C GLY A 69 18.52 -2.04 6.18
N ASN A 70 17.83 -1.60 5.13
CA ASN A 70 16.46 -1.12 5.24
C ASN A 70 15.48 -2.25 5.60
N GLU A 71 14.28 -1.91 6.02
CA GLU A 71 13.22 -2.84 6.36
C GLU A 71 11.94 -2.50 5.60
N HIS A 72 11.28 -3.53 5.04
CA HIS A 72 9.97 -3.37 4.44
C HIS A 72 8.91 -3.05 5.50
N GLN A 73 8.15 -2.00 5.26
CA GLN A 73 7.03 -1.59 6.09
C GLN A 73 5.73 -2.02 5.43
N SER A 74 5.33 -3.28 5.68
CA SER A 74 4.04 -3.79 5.19
C SER A 74 2.87 -3.07 5.85
N ALA A 75 1.80 -2.82 5.10
CA ALA A 75 0.56 -2.27 5.64
C ALA A 75 -0.04 -3.13 6.76
N SER A 76 0.27 -4.43 6.80
CA SER A 76 -0.17 -5.34 7.86
C SER A 76 0.45 -5.07 9.23
N LYS A 77 1.57 -4.35 9.29
CA LYS A 77 2.25 -3.99 10.56
C LYS A 77 1.56 -2.84 11.30
N PHE A 78 0.64 -2.13 10.66
CA PHE A 78 -0.04 -0.95 11.17
C PHE A 78 -1.52 -1.29 11.35
N GLU A 79 -2.00 -1.28 12.60
CA GLU A 79 -3.31 -1.81 12.98
C GLU A 79 -4.45 -1.24 12.13
N ALA A 80 -4.56 0.08 12.04
CA ALA A 80 -5.63 0.70 11.28
C ALA A 80 -5.47 0.56 9.76
N LEU A 81 -4.24 0.39 9.23
CA LEU A 81 -4.04 0.03 7.84
C LEU A 81 -4.40 -1.42 7.57
N ALA A 82 -4.03 -2.36 8.47
CA ALA A 82 -4.37 -3.77 8.32
C ALA A 82 -5.89 -4.00 8.17
N GLU A 83 -6.69 -3.21 8.90
CA GLU A 83 -8.15 -3.30 8.85
C GLU A 83 -8.77 -2.81 7.55
N ARG A 84 -8.08 -1.96 6.79
CA ARG A 84 -8.60 -1.30 5.58
C ARG A 84 -7.76 -1.51 4.33
N SER A 85 -6.75 -2.39 4.39
CA SER A 85 -5.85 -2.63 3.26
C SER A 85 -6.12 -3.94 2.55
N PHE A 86 -5.99 -3.90 1.23
CA PHE A 86 -5.74 -5.06 0.40
C PHE A 86 -4.23 -5.12 0.14
N ILE A 87 -3.61 -6.22 0.51
CA ILE A 87 -2.16 -6.41 0.34
C ILE A 87 -1.95 -7.43 -0.76
N THR A 88 -1.12 -7.08 -1.75
CA THR A 88 -0.76 -7.98 -2.85
C THR A 88 0.70 -8.40 -2.74
N ALA A 89 0.95 -9.69 -2.89
CA ALA A 89 2.28 -10.30 -2.99
C ALA A 89 2.36 -11.20 -4.22
N SER A 90 3.55 -11.48 -4.71
CA SER A 90 3.73 -12.28 -5.92
C SER A 90 4.76 -13.38 -5.74
N PHE A 91 4.34 -14.63 -5.87
CA PHE A 91 5.25 -15.78 -5.93
C PHE A 91 6.26 -15.70 -7.10
N GLY A 92 5.79 -15.22 -8.25
CA GLY A 92 6.64 -15.10 -9.42
C GLY A 92 7.82 -14.15 -9.23
N LYS A 93 7.66 -13.11 -8.46
CA LYS A 93 8.73 -12.15 -8.14
C LYS A 93 9.64 -12.69 -7.04
N THR A 94 9.07 -13.29 -6.01
CA THR A 94 9.82 -13.83 -4.87
C THR A 94 10.69 -15.04 -5.25
N PHE A 95 10.19 -15.93 -6.12
CA PHE A 95 10.84 -17.19 -6.45
C PHE A 95 11.34 -17.29 -7.90
N HIS A 96 11.41 -16.17 -8.65
CA HIS A 96 11.84 -16.15 -10.06
C HIS A 96 11.09 -17.11 -10.98
N ASN A 97 9.83 -17.39 -10.68
CA ASN A 97 9.02 -18.33 -11.44
C ASN A 97 8.10 -17.55 -12.41
N THR A 98 8.63 -17.28 -13.60
CA THR A 98 7.85 -16.64 -14.67
C THR A 98 6.80 -17.61 -15.22
N GLY A 99 5.53 -17.22 -15.16
CA GLY A 99 4.41 -18.02 -15.67
C GLY A 99 3.41 -18.48 -14.61
N SER A 100 3.74 -18.42 -13.31
CA SER A 100 2.76 -18.58 -12.26
C SER A 100 2.45 -17.22 -11.60
N ILE A 101 1.46 -16.55 -12.11
CA ILE A 101 0.92 -15.33 -11.47
C ILE A 101 0.00 -15.80 -10.34
N ARG A 102 0.51 -15.75 -9.11
CA ARG A 102 -0.34 -15.88 -7.93
C ARG A 102 -0.14 -14.65 -7.08
N CYS A 103 -1.06 -13.71 -7.20
CA CYS A 103 -1.20 -12.61 -6.26
C CYS A 103 -2.04 -13.12 -5.09
N PHE A 104 -1.54 -12.97 -3.88
CA PHE A 104 -2.33 -13.15 -2.67
C PHE A 104 -2.93 -11.80 -2.30
N LEU A 105 -4.22 -11.78 -2.09
CA LEU A 105 -4.94 -10.62 -1.60
C LEU A 105 -5.37 -10.91 -0.17
N CYS A 106 -4.79 -10.22 0.81
CA CYS A 106 -5.33 -10.17 2.14
C CYS A 106 -6.52 -9.21 2.14
N LYS A 107 -7.70 -9.71 2.49
CA LYS A 107 -8.91 -8.90 2.57
C LYS A 107 -8.94 -8.19 3.92
N PRO A 108 -9.17 -6.86 3.96
CA PRO A 108 -9.36 -6.16 5.22
C PRO A 108 -10.60 -6.64 5.96
N SER A 109 -10.52 -6.73 7.28
CA SER A 109 -11.65 -7.11 8.15
C SER A 109 -12.82 -6.11 8.10
N TYR A 110 -12.54 -4.88 7.67
CA TYR A 110 -13.49 -3.77 7.57
C TYR A 110 -14.60 -3.94 6.50
N THR A 111 -14.61 -5.01 5.72
CA THR A 111 -15.57 -5.17 4.61
C THR A 111 -17.03 -5.40 5.03
N GLU A 112 -17.32 -5.62 6.31
CA GLU A 112 -18.70 -5.79 6.77
C GLU A 112 -19.45 -4.47 6.89
N SER A 113 -18.79 -3.35 7.17
CA SER A 113 -19.43 -2.05 7.31
C SER A 113 -19.55 -1.26 6.00
N THR A 114 -18.76 -1.60 4.98
CA THR A 114 -18.81 -1.00 3.63
C THR A 114 -19.72 -1.78 2.67
N GLY A 115 -20.71 -2.47 3.18
CA GLY A 115 -21.59 -3.43 2.51
C GLY A 115 -22.20 -3.08 1.15
N ASN A 116 -21.82 -1.95 0.55
CA ASN A 116 -22.30 -1.52 -0.77
C ASN A 116 -21.20 -1.35 -1.83
N LEU A 117 -19.92 -1.50 -1.49
CA LEU A 117 -18.84 -1.25 -2.48
C LEU A 117 -18.65 -2.43 -3.46
N PHE A 118 -19.12 -3.63 -3.10
CA PHE A 118 -18.93 -4.84 -3.91
C PHE A 118 -20.24 -5.55 -4.28
N LYS A 119 -21.40 -4.92 -4.06
CA LYS A 119 -22.66 -5.41 -4.62
C LYS A 119 -22.89 -4.78 -5.99
N ARG A 120 -22.41 -5.42 -7.02
CA ARG A 120 -22.93 -5.41 -8.39
C ARG A 120 -22.90 -6.83 -8.93
#